data_1e764ba6fe82204c372f3aaf1dc57a62
#
_entry.id   1e764ba6fe82204c372f3aaf1dc57a62
#
_cell.length_a   1.000
_cell.length_b   1.000
_cell.length_c   1.000
_cell.angle_alpha   90.00
_cell.angle_beta   90.00
_cell.angle_gamma   90.00
#
_symmetry.space_group_name_H-M   'P 1'
#
loop_
_entity.id
_entity.type
_entity.pdbx_description
1 polymer ?
#
loop_
_entity_poly.entity_id
_entity_poly.type
_entity_poly.pdbx_seq_one_letter_code
_entity_poly.pdbx_strand_id
1 'polypeptide(L)'
;SIKNRLPKNVVYKMLEKYHYLKFLKKCKMILDDGEVTDDEIDSLRKEHAQSKTRVVDEALDKGNKLVFAFGRFNPPTIGHDKLMREVITQARKNNANHIVYASASTDKRSNPLDVNTKVKFMKKMFPQNNIKAAGGTQRTFMEILKFFNKMYGEVIMVAGSDRLREFQALADKYNGRDYEYKKITVVSSGERDPDAEGVSGMSASKMREMAKNNDYRNFKTGVTGLSDSDTKELFK
;
A
#
# COMPACT_ATOMS: atom_id res chain seq x y z
N SER A 1 27.01 3.35 -11.18
CA SER A 1 26.21 4.57 -11.01
C SER A 1 24.78 4.18 -10.69
N ILE A 2 24.41 4.20 -9.41
CA ILE A 2 23.03 3.98 -8.95
C ILE A 2 22.26 5.25 -9.31
N LYS A 3 21.52 5.21 -10.42
CA LYS A 3 20.57 6.28 -10.74
C LYS A 3 19.46 6.24 -9.69
N ASN A 4 19.43 7.24 -8.81
CA ASN A 4 18.32 7.50 -7.89
C ASN A 4 17.04 7.69 -8.71
N ARG A 5 16.29 6.61 -8.93
CA ARG A 5 14.97 6.68 -9.55
C ARG A 5 13.99 7.11 -8.47
N LEU A 6 13.43 8.29 -8.62
CA LEU A 6 12.33 8.75 -7.78
C LEU A 6 11.19 7.71 -7.79
N PRO A 7 10.55 7.46 -6.66
CA PRO A 7 9.37 6.60 -6.60
C PRO A 7 8.30 7.07 -7.60
N LYS A 8 7.69 6.16 -8.34
CA LYS A 8 6.72 6.50 -9.40
C LYS A 8 5.58 7.40 -8.91
N ASN A 9 5.09 7.23 -7.68
CA ASN A 9 4.09 8.11 -7.06
C ASN A 9 4.56 9.57 -6.92
N VAL A 10 5.86 9.78 -6.71
CA VAL A 10 6.47 11.13 -6.68
C VAL A 10 6.52 11.70 -8.09
N VAL A 11 6.94 10.87 -9.06
CA VAL A 11 6.96 11.26 -10.48
C VAL A 11 5.55 11.61 -10.97
N TYR A 12 4.51 10.85 -10.58
CA TYR A 12 3.12 11.16 -10.91
C TYR A 12 2.66 12.48 -10.34
N LYS A 13 2.90 12.74 -9.07
CA LYS A 13 2.57 14.03 -8.45
C LYS A 13 3.33 15.20 -9.10
N MET A 14 4.56 14.97 -9.51
CA MET A 14 5.35 15.98 -10.23
C MET A 14 4.79 16.22 -11.64
N LEU A 15 4.38 15.17 -12.36
CA LEU A 15 3.75 15.28 -13.67
C LEU A 15 2.36 15.95 -13.59
N GLU A 16 1.51 15.55 -12.63
CA GLU A 16 0.24 16.24 -12.39
C GLU A 16 0.45 17.73 -12.08
N LYS A 17 1.42 18.04 -11.23
CA LYS A 17 1.79 19.42 -10.90
C LYS A 17 2.36 20.16 -12.11
N TYR A 18 3.18 19.50 -12.93
CA TYR A 18 3.76 20.09 -14.14
C TYR A 18 2.66 20.41 -15.18
N HIS A 19 1.76 19.46 -15.44
CA HIS A 19 0.62 19.68 -16.36
C HIS A 19 -0.32 20.77 -15.84
N TYR A 20 -0.59 20.79 -14.55
CA TYR A 20 -1.38 21.84 -13.92
C TYR A 20 -0.71 23.22 -14.01
N LEU A 21 0.61 23.30 -13.78
CA LEU A 21 1.36 24.56 -13.93
C LEU A 21 1.41 25.05 -15.38
N LYS A 22 1.56 24.10 -16.34
CA LYS A 22 1.49 24.42 -17.78
C LYS A 22 0.11 24.93 -18.17
N PHE A 23 -0.94 24.31 -17.65
CA PHE A 23 -2.33 24.74 -17.81
C PHE A 23 -2.55 26.15 -17.22
N LEU A 24 -2.13 26.40 -15.97
CA LEU A 24 -2.21 27.72 -15.35
C LEU A 24 -1.45 28.80 -16.12
N LYS A 25 -0.26 28.46 -16.65
CA LYS A 25 0.52 29.39 -17.48
C LYS A 25 -0.22 29.76 -18.76
N LYS A 26 -0.88 28.80 -19.41
CA LYS A 26 -1.69 29.04 -20.60
C LYS A 26 -2.93 29.87 -20.27
N CYS A 27 -3.62 29.58 -19.16
CA CYS A 27 -4.73 30.41 -18.66
C CYS A 27 -4.27 31.85 -18.39
N LYS A 28 -3.10 32.04 -17.79
CA LYS A 28 -2.54 33.37 -17.53
C LYS A 28 -2.25 34.12 -18.82
N MET A 29 -1.69 33.47 -19.84
CA MET A 29 -1.44 34.10 -21.14
C MET A 29 -2.74 34.58 -21.79
N ILE A 30 -3.83 33.79 -21.71
CA ILE A 30 -5.15 34.17 -22.25
C ILE A 30 -5.74 35.34 -21.46
N LEU A 31 -5.60 35.36 -20.13
CA LEU A 31 -6.08 36.46 -19.29
C LEU A 31 -5.29 37.76 -19.47
N ASP A 32 -4.01 37.67 -19.84
CA ASP A 32 -3.16 38.86 -20.10
C ASP A 32 -3.51 39.52 -21.47
N ASP A 33 -4.17 38.80 -22.40
CA ASP A 33 -4.57 39.30 -23.71
C ASP A 33 -5.97 39.97 -23.74
N GLY A 34 -6.72 39.99 -22.63
CA GLY A 34 -7.87 40.85 -22.36
C GLY A 34 -9.21 40.13 -22.23
N GLU A 35 -9.86 39.62 -23.26
CA GLU A 35 -11.18 38.96 -23.16
C GLU A 35 -11.06 37.45 -23.39
N VAL A 36 -11.51 36.66 -22.39
CA VAL A 36 -11.54 35.21 -22.51
C VAL A 36 -12.89 34.76 -23.05
N THR A 37 -12.90 34.09 -24.18
CA THR A 37 -14.12 33.56 -24.77
C THR A 37 -14.49 32.17 -24.19
N ASP A 38 -15.79 31.84 -24.21
CA ASP A 38 -16.28 30.54 -23.76
C ASP A 38 -15.66 29.40 -24.57
N ASP A 39 -15.37 29.58 -25.86
CA ASP A 39 -14.71 28.60 -26.73
C ASP A 39 -13.27 28.33 -26.28
N GLU A 40 -12.53 29.34 -25.82
CA GLU A 40 -11.18 29.18 -25.28
C GLU A 40 -11.21 28.44 -23.95
N ILE A 41 -12.18 28.73 -23.10
CA ILE A 41 -12.38 28.00 -21.84
C ILE A 41 -12.67 26.52 -22.10
N ASP A 42 -13.56 26.21 -23.03
CA ASP A 42 -13.91 24.84 -23.40
C ASP A 42 -12.75 24.09 -24.07
N SER A 43 -11.98 24.77 -24.92
CA SER A 43 -10.75 24.23 -25.49
C SER A 43 -9.72 23.85 -24.43
N LEU A 44 -9.51 24.73 -23.43
CA LEU A 44 -8.62 24.49 -22.29
C LEU A 44 -9.08 23.34 -21.42
N ARG A 45 -10.40 23.23 -21.17
CA ARG A 45 -10.99 22.11 -20.42
C ARG A 45 -10.79 20.79 -21.14
N LYS A 46 -11.01 20.74 -22.45
CA LYS A 46 -10.79 19.55 -23.30
C LYS A 46 -9.32 19.17 -23.32
N GLU A 47 -8.39 20.12 -23.50
CA GLU A 47 -6.95 19.86 -23.50
C GLU A 47 -6.48 19.32 -22.14
N HIS A 48 -6.98 19.88 -21.04
CA HIS A 48 -6.66 19.39 -19.68
C HIS A 48 -7.18 17.98 -19.43
N ALA A 49 -8.42 17.69 -19.85
CA ALA A 49 -9.00 16.36 -19.73
C ALA A 49 -8.23 15.33 -20.58
N GLN A 50 -7.89 15.66 -21.83
CA GLN A 50 -7.11 14.79 -22.72
C GLN A 50 -5.68 14.55 -22.20
N SER A 51 -5.00 15.59 -21.68
CA SER A 51 -3.66 15.42 -21.10
C SER A 51 -3.67 14.50 -19.89
N LYS A 52 -4.71 14.59 -19.06
CA LYS A 52 -4.90 13.74 -17.89
C LYS A 52 -5.16 12.28 -18.27
N THR A 53 -5.99 12.05 -19.28
CA THR A 53 -6.28 10.71 -19.83
C THR A 53 -5.03 10.11 -20.47
N ARG A 54 -4.31 10.89 -21.29
CA ARG A 54 -3.08 10.43 -21.96
C ARG A 54 -1.98 10.00 -20.97
N VAL A 55 -1.78 10.74 -19.86
CA VAL A 55 -0.79 10.36 -18.84
C VAL A 55 -1.19 9.05 -18.13
N VAL A 56 -2.49 8.83 -17.93
CA VAL A 56 -3.01 7.60 -17.35
C VAL A 56 -2.85 6.44 -18.33
N ASP A 57 -3.19 6.63 -19.62
CA ASP A 57 -3.09 5.63 -20.65
C ASP A 57 -1.64 5.23 -20.92
N GLU A 58 -0.70 6.18 -20.99
CA GLU A 58 0.74 5.89 -21.09
C GLU A 58 1.28 5.12 -19.86
N ALA A 59 0.75 5.38 -18.67
CA ALA A 59 1.12 4.67 -17.47
C ALA A 59 0.59 3.22 -17.46
N LEU A 60 -0.63 3.02 -17.97
CA LEU A 60 -1.25 1.71 -18.12
C LEU A 60 -0.59 0.90 -19.25
N ASP A 61 -0.23 1.56 -20.35
CA ASP A 61 0.37 0.93 -21.52
C ASP A 61 1.83 0.48 -21.27
N LYS A 62 2.56 1.15 -20.39
CA LYS A 62 3.93 0.78 -19.99
C LYS A 62 4.00 -0.42 -19.04
N GLY A 63 2.91 -1.14 -18.81
CA GLY A 63 2.90 -2.35 -17.98
C GLY A 63 3.24 -2.09 -16.52
N ASN A 64 2.84 -0.94 -15.96
CA ASN A 64 3.03 -0.63 -14.55
C ASN A 64 2.35 -1.66 -13.67
N LYS A 65 3.13 -2.20 -12.73
CA LYS A 65 2.67 -3.23 -11.80
C LYS A 65 2.76 -2.73 -10.37
N LEU A 66 1.79 -3.13 -9.55
CA LEU A 66 1.80 -2.89 -8.11
C LEU A 66 1.82 -4.22 -7.38
N VAL A 67 2.72 -4.37 -6.43
CA VAL A 67 2.68 -5.42 -5.41
C VAL A 67 2.18 -4.80 -4.11
N PHE A 68 1.14 -5.36 -3.52
CA PHE A 68 0.69 -4.86 -2.23
C PHE A 68 0.32 -5.98 -1.26
N ALA A 69 0.35 -5.65 0.02
CA ALA A 69 -0.23 -6.46 1.09
C ALA A 69 -1.15 -5.60 1.95
N PHE A 70 -2.17 -6.22 2.51
CA PHE A 70 -3.10 -5.61 3.44
C PHE A 70 -3.31 -6.51 4.64
N GLY A 71 -3.15 -5.97 5.85
CA GLY A 71 -3.26 -6.78 7.06
C GLY A 71 -3.56 -5.97 8.32
N ARG A 72 -3.94 -6.68 9.40
CA ARG A 72 -4.24 -6.08 10.70
C ARG A 72 -2.98 -5.65 11.45
N PHE A 73 -1.93 -6.47 11.46
CA PHE A 73 -0.64 -6.20 12.13
C PHE A 73 -0.82 -5.68 13.58
N ASN A 74 -1.58 -6.40 14.39
CA ASN A 74 -2.01 -5.89 15.69
C ASN A 74 -1.70 -6.87 16.85
N PRO A 75 -0.47 -6.82 17.40
CA PRO A 75 0.66 -5.98 17.00
C PRO A 75 1.40 -6.51 15.77
N PRO A 76 2.28 -5.70 15.12
CA PRO A 76 3.26 -6.24 14.20
C PRO A 76 4.21 -7.19 14.95
N THR A 77 4.61 -8.30 14.30
CA THR A 77 5.47 -9.34 14.89
C THR A 77 6.53 -9.78 13.90
N ILE A 78 7.57 -10.43 14.40
CA ILE A 78 8.58 -11.07 13.55
C ILE A 78 7.96 -12.14 12.64
N GLY A 79 6.83 -12.75 13.03
CA GLY A 79 6.06 -13.69 12.19
C GLY A 79 5.48 -13.07 10.91
N HIS A 80 5.45 -11.74 10.80
CA HIS A 80 5.07 -11.07 9.54
C HIS A 80 6.24 -10.90 8.56
N ASP A 81 7.48 -11.26 8.96
CA ASP A 81 8.67 -11.10 8.13
C ASP A 81 8.57 -11.83 6.78
N LYS A 82 8.01 -13.04 6.77
CA LYS A 82 7.77 -13.79 5.51
C LYS A 82 6.93 -12.99 4.53
N LEU A 83 5.84 -12.40 4.99
CA LEU A 83 4.96 -11.57 4.15
C LEU A 83 5.69 -10.31 3.67
N MET A 84 6.42 -9.65 4.54
CA MET A 84 7.18 -8.44 4.21
C MET A 84 8.27 -8.70 3.17
N ARG A 85 9.01 -9.81 3.31
CA ARG A 85 10.02 -10.24 2.33
C ARG A 85 9.39 -10.64 1.00
N GLU A 86 8.27 -11.36 1.02
CA GLU A 86 7.59 -11.78 -0.19
C GLU A 86 7.08 -10.58 -0.99
N VAL A 87 6.57 -9.53 -0.34
CA VAL A 87 6.21 -8.27 -1.01
C VAL A 87 7.40 -7.70 -1.78
N ILE A 88 8.58 -7.65 -1.19
CA ILE A 88 9.80 -7.15 -1.84
C ILE A 88 10.25 -8.08 -2.96
N THR A 89 10.22 -9.40 -2.73
CA THR A 89 10.58 -10.42 -3.71
C THR A 89 9.71 -10.32 -4.95
N GLN A 90 8.40 -10.24 -4.79
CA GLN A 90 7.46 -10.09 -5.88
C GLN A 90 7.63 -8.74 -6.59
N ALA A 91 7.90 -7.67 -5.86
CA ALA A 91 8.16 -6.36 -6.44
C ALA A 91 9.41 -6.37 -7.33
N ARG A 92 10.50 -6.98 -6.87
CA ARG A 92 11.74 -7.10 -7.64
C ARG A 92 11.55 -8.00 -8.87
N LYS A 93 10.92 -9.18 -8.68
CA LYS A 93 10.66 -10.16 -9.75
C LYS A 93 9.83 -9.57 -10.90
N ASN A 94 8.87 -8.71 -10.56
CA ASN A 94 7.93 -8.14 -11.53
C ASN A 94 8.28 -6.71 -11.95
N ASN A 95 9.41 -6.16 -11.51
CA ASN A 95 9.80 -4.75 -11.70
C ASN A 95 8.66 -3.80 -11.31
N ALA A 96 8.03 -4.06 -10.16
CA ALA A 96 6.82 -3.42 -9.68
C ALA A 96 7.09 -2.45 -8.52
N ASN A 97 6.22 -1.48 -8.34
CA ASN A 97 6.14 -0.73 -7.09
C ASN A 97 5.56 -1.62 -6.00
N HIS A 98 5.88 -1.33 -4.72
CA HIS A 98 5.27 -2.07 -3.64
C HIS A 98 4.78 -1.17 -2.50
N ILE A 99 3.76 -1.66 -1.79
CA ILE A 99 3.18 -0.99 -0.64
C ILE A 99 2.52 -1.99 0.31
N VAL A 100 2.63 -1.76 1.61
CA VAL A 100 1.95 -2.53 2.65
C VAL A 100 1.00 -1.63 3.40
N TYR A 101 -0.27 -2.00 3.49
CA TYR A 101 -1.28 -1.28 4.24
C TYR A 101 -1.59 -1.97 5.56
N ALA A 102 -1.42 -1.22 6.66
CA ALA A 102 -1.93 -1.63 7.96
C ALA A 102 -3.40 -1.19 8.09
N SER A 103 -4.31 -2.13 8.38
CA SER A 103 -5.72 -1.83 8.53
C SER A 103 -5.99 -0.86 9.69
N ALA A 104 -6.96 0.03 9.52
CA ALA A 104 -7.38 0.97 10.56
C ALA A 104 -8.35 0.35 11.59
N SER A 105 -8.73 -0.93 11.42
CA SER A 105 -9.62 -1.59 12.36
C SER A 105 -9.00 -1.65 13.75
N THR A 106 -9.80 -1.27 14.76
CA THR A 106 -9.45 -1.33 16.16
C THR A 106 -10.60 -1.96 16.95
N ASP A 107 -10.27 -2.79 17.92
CA ASP A 107 -11.18 -3.30 18.93
C ASP A 107 -10.38 -3.65 20.21
N LYS A 108 -10.99 -3.58 21.37
CA LYS A 108 -10.31 -3.81 22.66
C LYS A 108 -9.74 -5.23 22.83
N ARG A 109 -10.23 -6.20 22.10
CA ARG A 109 -9.87 -7.63 22.26
C ARG A 109 -8.78 -8.09 21.31
N SER A 110 -9.00 -7.86 20.02
CA SER A 110 -8.20 -8.46 18.94
C SER A 110 -7.32 -7.46 18.20
N ASN A 111 -7.66 -6.14 18.28
CA ASN A 111 -6.96 -5.08 17.60
C ASN A 111 -6.79 -3.84 18.49
N PRO A 112 -6.08 -3.95 19.64
CA PRO A 112 -5.98 -2.86 20.61
C PRO A 112 -5.22 -1.63 20.09
N LEU A 113 -4.27 -1.82 19.17
CA LEU A 113 -3.44 -0.73 18.65
C LEU A 113 -4.15 0.06 17.55
N ASP A 114 -4.07 1.38 17.63
CA ASP A 114 -4.46 2.28 16.55
C ASP A 114 -3.52 2.15 15.34
N VAL A 115 -3.98 2.64 14.18
CA VAL A 115 -3.25 2.44 12.92
C VAL A 115 -1.91 3.20 12.87
N ASN A 116 -1.81 4.36 13.53
CA ASN A 116 -0.57 5.14 13.53
C ASN A 116 0.51 4.46 14.36
N THR A 117 0.13 3.93 15.52
CA THR A 117 0.99 3.11 16.37
C THR A 117 1.49 1.87 15.62
N LYS A 118 0.59 1.14 14.93
CA LYS A 118 0.98 0.00 14.08
C LYS A 118 2.01 0.40 13.04
N VAL A 119 1.74 1.45 12.25
CA VAL A 119 2.63 1.92 11.19
C VAL A 119 3.97 2.40 11.74
N LYS A 120 3.99 3.07 12.90
CA LYS A 120 5.22 3.48 13.59
C LYS A 120 6.15 2.29 13.83
N PHE A 121 5.64 1.23 14.45
CA PHE A 121 6.44 0.05 14.75
C PHE A 121 6.77 -0.80 13.52
N MET A 122 5.82 -0.96 12.60
CA MET A 122 6.08 -1.66 11.34
C MET A 122 7.22 -1.04 10.54
N LYS A 123 7.29 0.29 10.44
CA LYS A 123 8.39 0.98 9.74
C LYS A 123 9.75 0.75 10.38
N LYS A 124 9.80 0.63 11.72
CA LYS A 124 11.03 0.30 12.44
C LYS A 124 11.43 -1.17 12.24
N MET A 125 10.46 -2.07 12.31
CA MET A 125 10.69 -3.51 12.15
C MET A 125 11.03 -3.91 10.71
N PHE A 126 10.42 -3.24 9.72
CA PHE A 126 10.51 -3.58 8.29
C PHE A 126 10.87 -2.35 7.44
N PRO A 127 12.05 -1.75 7.62
CA PRO A 127 12.41 -0.46 7.02
C PRO A 127 12.49 -0.50 5.48
N GLN A 128 12.63 -1.67 4.87
CA GLN A 128 12.68 -1.83 3.42
C GLN A 128 11.29 -1.77 2.75
N ASN A 129 10.22 -1.91 3.52
CA ASN A 129 8.86 -1.90 3.01
C ASN A 129 8.27 -0.47 3.02
N ASN A 130 7.55 -0.13 1.95
CA ASN A 130 6.74 1.09 1.93
C ASN A 130 5.43 0.84 2.70
N ILE A 131 5.37 1.27 3.95
CA ILE A 131 4.25 0.99 4.86
C ILE A 131 3.38 2.23 5.04
N LYS A 132 2.07 2.05 4.89
CA LYS A 132 1.06 3.09 5.08
C LYS A 132 -0.10 2.63 5.96
N ALA A 133 -0.74 3.61 6.60
CA ALA A 133 -2.02 3.42 7.26
C ALA A 133 -3.13 3.26 6.21
N ALA A 134 -4.00 2.28 6.38
CA ALA A 134 -5.27 2.24 5.67
C ALA A 134 -6.19 3.34 6.22
N GLY A 135 -6.90 4.02 5.34
CA GLY A 135 -7.81 5.11 5.72
C GLY A 135 -8.38 5.84 4.51
N GLY A 136 -9.27 6.79 4.73
CA GLY A 136 -9.93 7.51 3.65
C GLY A 136 -10.62 6.58 2.66
N THR A 137 -10.17 6.59 1.40
CA THR A 137 -10.65 5.74 0.30
C THR A 137 -9.88 4.41 0.17
N GLN A 138 -9.08 4.01 1.17
CA GLN A 138 -8.20 2.83 1.16
C GLN A 138 -8.32 2.05 2.46
N ARG A 139 -9.56 1.79 2.94
CA ARG A 139 -9.83 1.08 4.21
C ARG A 139 -9.76 -0.43 4.10
N THR A 140 -10.11 -0.95 2.92
CA THR A 140 -10.15 -2.37 2.62
C THR A 140 -9.29 -2.68 1.41
N PHE A 141 -8.95 -3.97 1.19
CA PHE A 141 -8.18 -4.33 0.00
C PHE A 141 -8.95 -4.03 -1.30
N MET A 142 -10.28 -4.09 -1.29
CA MET A 142 -11.12 -3.74 -2.44
C MET A 142 -11.04 -2.24 -2.77
N GLU A 143 -11.08 -1.39 -1.75
CA GLU A 143 -10.92 0.06 -1.92
C GLU A 143 -9.49 0.42 -2.39
N ILE A 144 -8.48 -0.33 -1.94
CA ILE A 144 -7.10 -0.21 -2.43
C ILE A 144 -7.04 -0.56 -3.93
N LEU A 145 -7.69 -1.64 -4.36
CA LEU A 145 -7.80 -1.97 -5.79
C LEU A 145 -8.50 -0.86 -6.58
N LYS A 146 -9.63 -0.36 -6.10
CA LYS A 146 -10.33 0.78 -6.74
C LYS A 146 -9.45 2.03 -6.85
N PHE A 147 -8.71 2.34 -5.80
CA PHE A 147 -7.85 3.52 -5.77
C PHE A 147 -6.71 3.45 -6.79
N PHE A 148 -6.09 2.28 -6.93
CA PHE A 148 -4.94 2.09 -7.82
C PHE A 148 -5.30 1.71 -9.26
N ASN A 149 -6.56 1.47 -9.56
CA ASN A 149 -7.04 1.03 -10.87
C ASN A 149 -6.55 1.90 -12.04
N LYS A 150 -6.55 3.23 -11.87
CA LYS A 150 -6.10 4.18 -12.92
C LYS A 150 -4.57 4.37 -12.99
N MET A 151 -3.81 3.73 -12.08
CA MET A 151 -2.37 3.93 -11.97
C MET A 151 -1.55 2.70 -12.36
N TYR A 152 -2.17 1.52 -12.33
CA TYR A 152 -1.50 0.25 -12.58
C TYR A 152 -2.38 -0.65 -13.42
N GLY A 153 -1.78 -1.27 -14.44
CA GLY A 153 -2.47 -2.25 -15.29
C GLY A 153 -2.51 -3.64 -14.69
N GLU A 154 -1.53 -3.99 -13.86
CA GLU A 154 -1.45 -5.27 -13.18
C GLU A 154 -1.21 -5.11 -11.67
N VAL A 155 -1.82 -5.99 -10.89
CA VAL A 155 -1.70 -6.00 -9.44
C VAL A 155 -1.39 -7.40 -8.93
N ILE A 156 -0.45 -7.47 -7.99
CA ILE A 156 -0.10 -8.68 -7.26
C ILE A 156 -0.35 -8.41 -5.77
N MET A 157 -1.28 -9.13 -5.18
CA MET A 157 -1.53 -9.09 -3.74
C MET A 157 -0.77 -10.22 -3.04
N VAL A 158 0.01 -9.89 -2.03
CA VAL A 158 0.66 -10.89 -1.17
C VAL A 158 -0.20 -11.10 0.07
N ALA A 159 -0.58 -12.34 0.34
CA ALA A 159 -1.43 -12.70 1.47
C ALA A 159 -0.97 -14.00 2.14
N GLY A 160 -1.48 -14.28 3.33
CA GLY A 160 -1.30 -15.59 3.97
C GLY A 160 -1.97 -16.70 3.15
N SER A 161 -1.43 -17.92 3.23
CA SER A 161 -1.93 -19.08 2.46
C SER A 161 -3.42 -19.37 2.70
N ASP A 162 -3.89 -19.11 3.91
CA ASP A 162 -5.28 -19.31 4.36
C ASP A 162 -6.29 -18.39 3.66
N ARG A 163 -5.85 -17.28 3.08
CA ARG A 163 -6.73 -16.25 2.49
C ARG A 163 -6.65 -16.15 0.96
N LEU A 164 -5.78 -16.92 0.31
CA LEU A 164 -5.52 -16.79 -1.12
C LEU A 164 -6.78 -16.95 -1.98
N ARG A 165 -7.52 -18.05 -1.76
CA ARG A 165 -8.72 -18.36 -2.56
C ARG A 165 -9.80 -17.31 -2.38
N GLU A 166 -10.02 -16.87 -1.13
CA GLU A 166 -11.01 -15.84 -0.81
C GLU A 166 -10.68 -14.52 -1.51
N PHE A 167 -9.44 -14.04 -1.37
CA PHE A 167 -9.02 -12.77 -1.95
C PHE A 167 -8.98 -12.81 -3.48
N GLN A 168 -8.52 -13.92 -4.09
CA GLN A 168 -8.54 -14.08 -5.54
C GLN A 168 -9.98 -14.06 -6.07
N ALA A 169 -10.87 -14.86 -5.48
CA ALA A 169 -12.27 -14.92 -5.90
C ALA A 169 -12.98 -13.55 -5.78
N LEU A 170 -12.74 -12.82 -4.70
CA LEU A 170 -13.28 -11.47 -4.54
C LEU A 170 -12.70 -10.48 -5.55
N ALA A 171 -11.38 -10.52 -5.78
CA ALA A 171 -10.74 -9.65 -6.74
C ALA A 171 -11.28 -9.88 -8.17
N ASP A 172 -11.41 -11.14 -8.59
CA ASP A 172 -11.91 -11.51 -9.91
C ASP A 172 -13.39 -11.15 -10.09
N LYS A 173 -14.22 -11.35 -9.05
CA LYS A 173 -15.65 -11.04 -9.08
C LYS A 173 -15.95 -9.57 -9.40
N TYR A 174 -15.08 -8.67 -8.97
CA TYR A 174 -15.27 -7.21 -9.13
C TYR A 174 -14.40 -6.60 -10.23
N ASN A 175 -13.49 -7.39 -10.85
CA ASN A 175 -12.76 -6.95 -12.02
C ASN A 175 -13.71 -6.85 -13.23
N GLY A 176 -13.66 -5.74 -13.95
CA GLY A 176 -14.62 -5.39 -15.00
C GLY A 176 -15.93 -4.74 -14.48
N ARG A 177 -16.08 -4.55 -13.14
CA ARG A 177 -17.26 -3.91 -12.53
C ARG A 177 -16.90 -2.67 -11.72
N ASP A 178 -16.04 -2.83 -10.73
CA ASP A 178 -15.63 -1.79 -9.79
C ASP A 178 -14.26 -1.20 -10.13
N TYR A 179 -13.45 -1.95 -10.84
CA TYR A 179 -12.12 -1.61 -11.36
C TYR A 179 -11.83 -2.51 -12.58
N GLU A 180 -10.83 -2.13 -13.35
CA GLU A 180 -10.45 -2.84 -14.57
C GLU A 180 -8.92 -2.98 -14.62
N TYR A 181 -8.42 -4.16 -14.26
CA TYR A 181 -7.02 -4.55 -14.38
C TYR A 181 -6.83 -5.58 -15.48
N LYS A 182 -5.73 -5.50 -16.20
CA LYS A 182 -5.32 -6.54 -17.16
C LYS A 182 -5.11 -7.88 -16.45
N LYS A 183 -4.58 -7.82 -15.21
CA LYS A 183 -4.35 -9.00 -14.38
C LYS A 183 -4.34 -8.64 -12.89
N ILE A 184 -5.01 -9.46 -12.09
CA ILE A 184 -4.89 -9.48 -10.64
C ILE A 184 -4.43 -10.87 -10.23
N THR A 185 -3.40 -10.95 -9.40
CA THR A 185 -2.88 -12.22 -8.90
C THR A 185 -2.72 -12.13 -7.38
N VAL A 186 -3.23 -13.11 -6.67
CA VAL A 186 -2.98 -13.25 -5.23
C VAL A 186 -1.96 -14.36 -5.02
N VAL A 187 -0.84 -14.01 -4.37
CA VAL A 187 0.28 -14.94 -4.12
C VAL A 187 0.45 -15.19 -2.64
N SER A 188 0.89 -16.40 -2.30
CA SER A 188 1.17 -16.79 -0.92
C SER A 188 2.45 -16.15 -0.42
N SER A 189 2.43 -15.68 0.83
CA SER A 189 3.65 -15.37 1.59
C SER A 189 4.35 -16.61 2.18
N GLY A 190 3.91 -17.78 1.80
CA GLY A 190 4.31 -19.05 2.37
C GLY A 190 3.33 -19.56 3.44
N GLU A 191 3.44 -20.84 3.77
CA GLU A 191 2.64 -21.42 4.83
C GLU A 191 3.02 -20.81 6.18
N ARG A 192 2.00 -20.55 6.97
CA ARG A 192 2.13 -20.14 8.35
C ARG A 192 1.91 -21.39 9.20
N ASP A 193 2.95 -21.81 9.88
CA ASP A 193 2.81 -22.85 10.91
C ASP A 193 2.53 -22.15 12.26
N PRO A 194 1.26 -22.13 12.73
CA PRO A 194 0.91 -21.51 14.00
C PRO A 194 1.47 -22.27 15.20
N ASP A 195 1.85 -23.54 15.01
CA ASP A 195 2.37 -24.44 16.04
C ASP A 195 3.90 -24.49 16.03
N ALA A 196 4.54 -23.85 15.03
CA ALA A 196 5.99 -23.75 15.00
C ALA A 196 6.54 -23.09 16.26
N GLU A 197 7.58 -23.69 16.82
CA GLU A 197 8.33 -23.08 17.92
C GLU A 197 9.18 -21.90 17.41
N GLY A 198 9.40 -20.91 18.29
CA GLY A 198 10.26 -19.78 18.00
C GLY A 198 9.67 -18.74 17.08
N VAL A 199 10.52 -18.16 16.23
CA VAL A 199 10.24 -16.97 15.41
C VAL A 199 9.11 -17.19 14.39
N SER A 200 9.06 -18.35 13.75
CA SER A 200 8.06 -18.66 12.70
C SER A 200 6.65 -18.83 13.24
N GLY A 201 6.50 -19.27 14.50
CA GLY A 201 5.22 -19.41 15.19
C GLY A 201 4.73 -18.16 15.93
N MET A 202 5.49 -17.04 15.90
CA MET A 202 5.14 -15.84 16.64
C MET A 202 3.98 -15.08 15.98
N SER A 203 2.79 -15.26 16.54
CA SER A 203 1.56 -14.62 16.04
C SER A 203 1.20 -13.37 16.85
N ALA A 204 0.41 -12.47 16.23
CA ALA A 204 -0.13 -11.32 16.94
C ALA A 204 -1.01 -11.73 18.13
N SER A 205 -1.69 -12.89 18.06
CA SER A 205 -2.48 -13.42 19.18
C SER A 205 -1.60 -13.85 20.35
N LYS A 206 -0.52 -14.60 20.10
CA LYS A 206 0.49 -14.95 21.12
C LYS A 206 1.08 -13.69 21.77
N MET A 207 1.41 -12.66 20.98
CA MET A 207 1.93 -11.40 21.51
C MET A 207 0.94 -10.69 22.43
N ARG A 208 -0.33 -10.62 22.06
CA ARG A 208 -1.37 -10.03 22.92
C ARG A 208 -1.60 -10.84 24.20
N GLU A 209 -1.47 -12.15 24.15
CA GLU A 209 -1.55 -13.02 25.32
C GLU A 209 -0.38 -12.77 26.28
N MET A 210 0.86 -12.70 25.76
CA MET A 210 2.04 -12.34 26.56
C MET A 210 1.87 -10.96 27.21
N ALA A 211 1.35 -9.96 26.49
CA ALA A 211 1.10 -8.64 27.05
C ALA A 211 0.06 -8.70 28.19
N LYS A 212 -1.07 -9.42 28.02
CA LYS A 212 -2.08 -9.61 29.06
C LYS A 212 -1.54 -10.29 30.30
N ASN A 213 -0.63 -11.25 30.11
CA ASN A 213 0.00 -12.02 31.20
C ASN A 213 1.22 -11.29 31.80
N ASN A 214 1.49 -10.05 31.38
CA ASN A 214 2.65 -9.26 31.79
C ASN A 214 4.00 -9.96 31.52
N ASP A 215 4.05 -10.82 30.52
CA ASP A 215 5.24 -11.59 30.12
C ASP A 215 6.11 -10.82 29.10
N TYR A 216 6.77 -9.77 29.59
CA TYR A 216 7.64 -8.94 28.75
C TYR A 216 8.81 -9.71 28.15
N ARG A 217 9.37 -10.68 28.87
CA ARG A 217 10.52 -11.45 28.44
C ARG A 217 10.22 -12.21 27.13
N ASN A 218 9.11 -12.91 27.08
CA ASN A 218 8.70 -13.64 25.88
C ASN A 218 8.15 -12.69 24.81
N PHE A 219 7.43 -11.65 25.20
CA PHE A 219 6.96 -10.61 24.25
C PHE A 219 8.11 -10.02 23.42
N LYS A 220 9.25 -9.72 24.05
CA LYS A 220 10.44 -9.17 23.40
C LYS A 220 10.99 -10.06 22.28
N THR A 221 10.82 -11.38 22.36
CA THR A 221 11.25 -12.30 21.31
C THR A 221 10.39 -12.22 20.04
N GLY A 222 9.21 -11.63 20.12
CA GLY A 222 8.26 -11.47 19.02
C GLY A 222 8.48 -10.22 18.16
N VAL A 223 9.46 -9.39 18.49
CA VAL A 223 9.78 -8.17 17.74
C VAL A 223 11.20 -8.20 17.21
N THR A 224 11.46 -7.43 16.17
CA THR A 224 12.79 -7.23 15.57
C THR A 224 12.98 -5.76 15.21
N GLY A 225 14.23 -5.29 15.24
CA GLY A 225 14.56 -3.90 14.85
C GLY A 225 14.00 -2.81 15.77
N LEU A 226 13.47 -3.17 16.93
CA LEU A 226 12.99 -2.23 17.94
C LEU A 226 14.01 -2.05 19.06
N SER A 227 14.15 -0.83 19.57
CA SER A 227 14.85 -0.56 20.82
C SER A 227 14.07 -1.16 22.01
N ASP A 228 14.74 -1.28 23.16
CA ASP A 228 14.05 -1.72 24.39
C ASP A 228 12.93 -0.75 24.81
N SER A 229 13.13 0.54 24.61
CA SER A 229 12.11 1.57 24.85
C SER A 229 10.89 1.40 23.93
N ASP A 230 11.13 1.18 22.62
CA ASP A 230 10.05 0.93 21.64
C ASP A 230 9.30 -0.36 21.95
N THR A 231 10.02 -1.41 22.36
CA THR A 231 9.42 -2.69 22.73
C THR A 231 8.54 -2.55 23.98
N LYS A 232 8.98 -1.78 24.97
CA LYS A 232 8.18 -1.47 26.16
C LYS A 232 6.95 -0.64 25.83
N GLU A 233 7.06 0.30 24.87
CA GLU A 233 5.90 1.08 24.41
C GLU A 233 4.88 0.19 23.72
N LEU A 234 5.32 -0.74 22.85
CA LEU A 234 4.45 -1.68 22.16
C LEU A 234 3.79 -2.72 23.10
N PHE A 235 4.45 -3.04 24.19
CA PHE A 235 3.99 -4.01 25.19
C PHE A 235 2.84 -3.48 26.07
N LYS A 236 2.78 -2.17 26.35
CA LYS A 236 1.74 -1.49 27.17
C LYS A 236 0.40 -1.43 26.45
#